data_baf6ede6796f49faedaa9f3df1d30078
#
_entry.id   baf6ede6796f49faedaa9f3df1d30078
#
_cell.length_a   1.000
_cell.length_b   1.000
_cell.length_c   1.000
_cell.angle_alpha   90.00
_cell.angle_beta   90.00
_cell.angle_gamma   90.00
#
_symmetry.space_group_name_H-M   'P 1'
#
loop_
_entity.id
_entity.type
_entity.pdbx_description
1 polymer ?
#
loop_
_entity_poly.entity_id
_entity_poly.type
_entity_poly.pdbx_seq_one_letter_code
_entity_poly.pdbx_strand_id
1 'polypeptide(L)'
;MNKWLPDDPFPFIKEIETKNRSEYAEVTEMELELSNKAKSDMQIIQEIQSFREYEGLIGELSNHPLYSDPHFKHDPNMLYQAIKKNDERVFAVLDHGAIEGLFVWLILPEDRYLEMIIGFTKNEEAFSEMLTFLETNYPGYQIDFVLNPRNPAIVRPLKAKGTVFEPEQQKMLQKGTAPNHSTEHIELYSEKWKAQYCALHHTDTYWTAERILSTENKFHVLLAIENGQVQGYLDVTCCHEENEIYDLFVRPEAANRGYELELIVKAVALNGPHPMMVLVDVDAKKEIETYSEAGFEVLEGYNSVLASCKKS
;
A
#
# COMPACT_ATOMS: atom_id res chain seq x y z
N MET A 1 35.80 4.59 3.14
CA MET A 1 36.19 3.32 2.51
C MET A 1 34.95 2.83 1.77
N ASN A 2 34.89 3.18 0.47
CA ASN A 2 33.81 2.74 -0.43
C ASN A 2 34.12 1.34 -0.92
N LYS A 3 33.21 0.41 -0.72
CA LYS A 3 33.08 -0.82 -1.53
C LYS A 3 31.69 -1.38 -1.34
N TRP A 4 31.14 -1.78 -2.46
CA TRP A 4 29.89 -2.51 -2.78
C TRP A 4 28.82 -1.62 -3.42
N LEU A 5 29.05 -1.32 -4.71
CA LEU A 5 27.99 -1.32 -5.70
C LEU A 5 28.17 -2.63 -6.48
N PRO A 6 27.20 -3.52 -6.59
CA PRO A 6 27.29 -4.61 -7.56
C PRO A 6 27.12 -4.04 -8.97
N ASP A 7 27.95 -4.55 -9.87
CA ASP A 7 27.89 -4.29 -11.30
C ASP A 7 26.49 -4.63 -11.82
N ASP A 8 26.00 -3.80 -12.74
CA ASP A 8 24.79 -3.88 -13.58
C ASP A 8 23.86 -5.07 -13.28
N PRO A 9 22.70 -4.86 -12.63
CA PRO A 9 21.80 -5.95 -12.24
C PRO A 9 21.09 -6.63 -13.44
N PHE A 10 21.33 -6.20 -14.68
CA PHE A 10 20.71 -6.75 -15.89
C PHE A 10 21.72 -7.21 -16.96
N PRO A 11 22.50 -8.29 -16.71
CA PRO A 11 23.43 -8.80 -17.73
C PRO A 11 22.71 -9.35 -18.98
N PHE A 12 21.42 -9.71 -18.87
CA PHE A 12 20.68 -10.33 -19.98
C PHE A 12 20.33 -9.39 -21.13
N ILE A 13 20.16 -8.08 -20.90
CA ILE A 13 19.80 -7.14 -21.98
C ILE A 13 20.99 -6.93 -22.92
N LYS A 14 22.21 -6.92 -22.42
CA LYS A 14 23.43 -6.77 -23.25
C LYS A 14 23.82 -8.04 -24.01
N GLU A 15 23.49 -9.22 -23.51
CA GLU A 15 23.82 -10.50 -24.19
C GLU A 15 22.95 -10.75 -25.43
N ILE A 16 21.71 -10.26 -25.45
CA ILE A 16 20.82 -10.36 -26.63
C ILE A 16 21.28 -9.44 -27.74
N GLU A 17 21.87 -8.29 -27.48
CA GLU A 17 22.40 -7.37 -28.50
C GLU A 17 23.74 -7.81 -29.07
N THR A 18 24.56 -8.58 -28.35
CA THR A 18 25.90 -8.99 -28.82
C THR A 18 25.92 -10.33 -29.58
N LYS A 19 24.98 -11.24 -29.32
CA LYS A 19 24.90 -12.53 -29.99
C LYS A 19 24.33 -12.47 -31.44
N ASN A 20 23.59 -11.42 -31.75
CA ASN A 20 22.91 -11.29 -33.04
C ASN A 20 23.77 -10.69 -34.18
N ARG A 21 25.07 -10.48 -33.97
CA ARG A 21 25.94 -9.86 -35.03
C ARG A 21 26.79 -10.79 -35.87
N SER A 22 26.84 -12.10 -35.63
CA SER A 22 27.81 -12.92 -36.33
C SER A 22 27.33 -14.14 -37.14
N GLU A 23 26.04 -14.47 -37.21
CA GLU A 23 25.64 -15.75 -37.86
C GLU A 23 24.50 -15.72 -38.89
N TYR A 24 23.95 -14.58 -39.30
CA TYR A 24 22.89 -14.60 -40.32
C TYR A 24 23.10 -13.54 -41.43
N ALA A 25 23.89 -13.88 -42.38
CA ALA A 25 24.10 -13.08 -43.59
C ALA A 25 23.14 -13.42 -44.75
N GLU A 26 22.09 -14.22 -44.55
CA GLU A 26 21.06 -14.47 -45.58
C GLU A 26 19.69 -14.73 -44.91
N VAL A 27 19.07 -13.70 -44.33
CA VAL A 27 17.66 -13.72 -44.02
C VAL A 27 16.90 -13.00 -45.10
N THR A 28 15.96 -13.69 -45.75
CA THR A 28 15.13 -13.10 -46.81
C THR A 28 14.30 -11.94 -46.27
N GLU A 29 13.97 -10.95 -47.07
CA GLU A 29 13.17 -9.76 -46.69
C GLU A 29 11.89 -10.12 -45.94
N MET A 30 11.30 -11.30 -46.28
CA MET A 30 10.10 -11.84 -45.62
C MET A 30 10.35 -12.34 -44.22
N GLU A 31 11.54 -12.87 -43.87
CA GLU A 31 11.89 -13.25 -42.48
C GLU A 31 12.23 -12.04 -41.65
N LEU A 32 12.74 -10.97 -42.27
CA LEU A 32 12.94 -9.68 -41.61
C LEU A 32 11.61 -8.99 -41.28
N GLU A 33 10.63 -9.07 -42.22
CA GLU A 33 9.28 -8.56 -41.98
C GLU A 33 8.52 -9.38 -40.90
N LEU A 34 8.65 -10.70 -40.90
CA LEU A 34 8.08 -11.58 -39.87
C LEU A 34 8.75 -11.38 -38.52
N SER A 35 10.08 -11.20 -38.50
CA SER A 35 10.81 -10.86 -37.26
C SER A 35 10.46 -9.47 -36.74
N ASN A 36 10.30 -8.49 -37.64
CA ASN A 36 9.86 -7.14 -37.25
C ASN A 36 8.38 -7.12 -36.83
N LYS A 37 7.53 -7.93 -37.44
CA LYS A 37 6.14 -8.08 -37.06
C LYS A 37 5.99 -8.80 -35.71
N ALA A 38 6.80 -9.86 -35.47
CA ALA A 38 6.85 -10.52 -34.17
C ALA A 38 7.45 -9.62 -33.05
N LYS A 39 8.38 -8.70 -33.41
CA LYS A 39 8.87 -7.66 -32.47
C LYS A 39 7.88 -6.52 -32.29
N SER A 40 6.91 -6.31 -33.20
CA SER A 40 5.88 -5.28 -33.07
C SER A 40 4.73 -5.68 -32.12
N ASP A 41 4.59 -6.97 -31.82
CA ASP A 41 3.52 -7.51 -30.96
C ASP A 41 3.97 -7.72 -29.51
N MET A 42 5.14 -7.22 -29.11
CA MET A 42 5.69 -7.42 -27.80
C MET A 42 5.44 -6.19 -26.92
N GLN A 43 4.72 -6.36 -25.83
CA GLN A 43 4.63 -5.33 -24.79
C GLN A 43 6.02 -5.11 -24.19
N ILE A 44 6.41 -3.86 -24.02
CA ILE A 44 7.71 -3.47 -23.48
C ILE A 44 7.53 -2.97 -22.06
N ILE A 45 8.25 -3.59 -21.13
CA ILE A 45 8.34 -3.08 -19.76
C ILE A 45 9.65 -2.33 -19.60
N GLN A 46 9.57 -1.08 -19.18
CA GLN A 46 10.74 -0.24 -18.96
C GLN A 46 10.68 0.44 -17.60
N GLU A 47 11.82 0.50 -16.91
CA GLU A 47 11.99 1.34 -15.72
C GLU A 47 12.09 2.81 -16.14
N ILE A 48 11.34 3.69 -15.50
CA ILE A 48 11.30 5.11 -15.82
C ILE A 48 12.01 5.96 -14.77
N GLN A 49 12.55 7.10 -15.21
CA GLN A 49 13.22 8.09 -14.37
C GLN A 49 12.54 9.47 -14.43
N SER A 50 11.42 9.57 -15.13
CA SER A 50 10.65 10.82 -15.28
C SER A 50 9.19 10.50 -15.57
N PHE A 51 8.28 11.27 -14.98
CA PHE A 51 6.84 11.12 -15.18
C PHE A 51 6.29 11.95 -16.33
N ARG A 52 7.11 12.79 -16.97
CA ARG A 52 6.66 13.79 -17.97
C ARG A 52 5.81 13.19 -19.11
N GLU A 53 6.16 12.01 -19.57
CA GLU A 53 5.47 11.33 -20.68
C GLU A 53 4.22 10.58 -20.19
N TYR A 54 4.08 10.37 -18.88
CA TYR A 54 3.04 9.57 -18.23
C TYR A 54 1.92 10.41 -17.60
N GLU A 55 2.06 11.74 -17.56
CA GLU A 55 1.09 12.67 -16.96
C GLU A 55 -0.32 12.52 -17.57
N GLY A 56 -0.41 12.16 -18.85
CA GLY A 56 -1.70 11.90 -19.52
C GLY A 56 -2.43 10.70 -18.90
N LEU A 57 -1.74 9.57 -18.72
CA LEU A 57 -2.30 8.38 -18.08
C LEU A 57 -2.63 8.64 -16.61
N ILE A 58 -1.72 9.29 -15.87
CA ILE A 58 -1.93 9.62 -14.45
C ILE A 58 -3.17 10.51 -14.32
N GLY A 59 -3.30 11.58 -15.12
CA GLY A 59 -4.44 12.49 -15.10
C GLY A 59 -5.77 11.80 -15.46
N GLU A 60 -5.77 10.86 -16.41
CA GLU A 60 -6.95 10.09 -16.79
C GLU A 60 -7.41 9.15 -15.67
N LEU A 61 -6.46 8.42 -15.04
CA LEU A 61 -6.80 7.31 -14.14
C LEU A 61 -6.89 7.72 -12.67
N SER A 62 -6.19 8.76 -12.24
CA SER A 62 -6.10 9.15 -10.83
C SER A 62 -7.44 9.44 -10.13
N ASN A 63 -8.41 9.97 -10.87
CA ASN A 63 -9.75 10.27 -10.36
C ASN A 63 -10.84 9.33 -10.92
N HIS A 64 -10.45 8.31 -11.69
CA HIS A 64 -11.43 7.40 -12.29
C HIS A 64 -11.98 6.44 -11.23
N PRO A 65 -13.30 6.26 -11.10
CA PRO A 65 -13.91 5.44 -10.02
C PRO A 65 -13.42 3.99 -9.98
N LEU A 66 -13.08 3.41 -11.16
CA LEU A 66 -12.64 2.02 -11.27
C LEU A 66 -11.11 1.88 -11.26
N TYR A 67 -10.37 2.86 -11.79
CA TYR A 67 -8.95 2.70 -12.09
C TYR A 67 -8.02 3.56 -11.22
N SER A 68 -8.59 4.41 -10.35
CA SER A 68 -7.79 5.18 -9.41
C SER A 68 -7.10 4.26 -8.39
N ASP A 69 -5.91 4.65 -8.02
CA ASP A 69 -5.14 3.95 -7.00
C ASP A 69 -5.40 4.55 -5.60
N PRO A 70 -5.59 3.72 -4.55
CA PRO A 70 -5.91 4.21 -3.22
C PRO A 70 -4.74 4.96 -2.57
N HIS A 71 -3.50 4.53 -2.73
CA HIS A 71 -2.34 5.23 -2.18
C HIS A 71 -2.10 6.58 -2.87
N PHE A 72 -2.23 6.61 -4.21
CA PHE A 72 -2.13 7.88 -4.94
C PHE A 72 -3.22 8.87 -4.51
N LYS A 73 -4.43 8.41 -4.29
CA LYS A 73 -5.51 9.27 -3.78
C LYS A 73 -5.24 9.80 -2.38
N HIS A 74 -4.57 9.00 -1.54
CA HIS A 74 -4.19 9.41 -0.21
C HIS A 74 -3.07 10.46 -0.24
N ASP A 75 -1.97 10.17 -0.95
CA ASP A 75 -0.84 11.08 -1.13
C ASP A 75 -0.25 10.95 -2.55
N PRO A 76 -0.58 11.85 -3.48
CA PRO A 76 -0.01 11.86 -4.82
C PRO A 76 1.51 11.97 -4.85
N ASN A 77 2.15 12.53 -3.80
CA ASN A 77 3.61 12.64 -3.75
C ASN A 77 4.29 11.29 -3.64
N MET A 78 3.61 10.24 -3.16
CA MET A 78 4.16 8.89 -3.13
C MET A 78 4.64 8.46 -4.52
N LEU A 79 3.85 8.72 -5.57
CA LEU A 79 4.25 8.45 -6.95
C LEU A 79 5.51 9.23 -7.34
N TYR A 80 5.47 10.56 -7.17
CA TYR A 80 6.53 11.44 -7.67
C TYR A 80 7.85 11.34 -6.87
N GLN A 81 7.81 10.84 -5.66
CA GLN A 81 9.01 10.57 -4.86
C GLN A 81 9.61 9.19 -5.11
N ALA A 82 8.84 8.24 -5.68
CA ALA A 82 9.28 6.86 -5.89
C ALA A 82 10.59 6.75 -6.66
N ILE A 83 10.78 7.54 -7.73
CA ILE A 83 12.03 7.55 -8.53
C ILE A 83 13.27 8.05 -7.76
N LYS A 84 13.11 8.61 -6.56
CA LYS A 84 14.20 9.13 -5.73
C LYS A 84 14.58 8.18 -4.60
N LYS A 85 13.77 7.15 -4.37
CA LYS A 85 14.00 6.18 -3.31
C LYS A 85 14.86 5.02 -3.82
N ASN A 86 15.66 4.45 -2.94
CA ASN A 86 16.58 3.37 -3.30
C ASN A 86 15.88 2.00 -3.37
N ASP A 87 14.78 1.87 -2.67
CA ASP A 87 13.99 0.64 -2.50
C ASP A 87 12.71 0.63 -3.33
N GLU A 88 12.43 1.70 -4.08
CA GLU A 88 11.30 1.77 -4.99
C GLU A 88 11.75 1.83 -6.46
N ARG A 89 10.97 1.20 -7.34
CA ARG A 89 11.15 1.23 -8.80
C ARG A 89 9.83 1.57 -9.46
N VAL A 90 9.90 2.33 -10.53
CA VAL A 90 8.73 2.70 -11.33
C VAL A 90 8.85 2.10 -12.71
N PHE A 91 7.91 1.23 -13.06
CA PHE A 91 7.86 0.58 -14.37
C PHE A 91 6.67 1.06 -15.18
N ALA A 92 6.89 1.30 -16.45
CA ALA A 92 5.85 1.50 -17.45
C ALA A 92 5.71 0.26 -18.34
N VAL A 93 4.48 -0.06 -18.70
CA VAL A 93 4.16 -1.06 -19.73
C VAL A 93 3.68 -0.33 -20.96
N LEU A 94 4.34 -0.59 -22.09
CA LEU A 94 4.01 0.00 -23.38
C LEU A 94 3.56 -1.10 -24.34
N ASP A 95 2.51 -0.82 -25.10
CA ASP A 95 2.06 -1.64 -26.22
C ASP A 95 2.10 -0.80 -27.50
N HIS A 96 2.87 -1.21 -28.49
CA HIS A 96 3.07 -0.44 -29.73
C HIS A 96 3.43 1.05 -29.51
N GLY A 97 4.13 1.34 -28.41
CA GLY A 97 4.50 2.71 -28.01
C GLY A 97 3.42 3.49 -27.29
N ALA A 98 2.22 2.93 -27.12
CA ALA A 98 1.19 3.49 -26.24
C ALA A 98 1.45 3.07 -24.79
N ILE A 99 1.23 3.98 -23.84
CA ILE A 99 1.40 3.71 -22.41
C ILE A 99 0.13 3.02 -21.91
N GLU A 100 0.25 1.74 -21.52
CA GLU A 100 -0.86 0.93 -21.06
C GLU A 100 -0.89 0.71 -19.55
N GLY A 101 0.24 0.95 -18.87
CA GLY A 101 0.33 0.83 -17.42
C GLY A 101 1.52 1.57 -16.83
N LEU A 102 1.37 1.99 -15.57
CA LEU A 102 2.41 2.61 -14.76
C LEU A 102 2.32 2.06 -13.33
N PHE A 103 3.41 1.48 -12.83
CA PHE A 103 3.43 0.75 -11.57
C PHE A 103 4.62 1.16 -10.72
N VAL A 104 4.38 1.43 -9.44
CA VAL A 104 5.41 1.65 -8.42
C VAL A 104 5.51 0.41 -7.56
N TRP A 105 6.72 -0.11 -7.44
CA TRP A 105 7.04 -1.30 -6.65
C TRP A 105 8.06 -0.97 -5.58
N LEU A 106 7.74 -1.29 -4.33
CA LEU A 106 8.72 -1.46 -3.27
C LEU A 106 9.41 -2.81 -3.46
N ILE A 107 10.74 -2.82 -3.43
CA ILE A 107 11.55 -4.02 -3.63
C ILE A 107 12.52 -4.15 -2.47
N LEU A 108 12.33 -5.15 -1.62
CA LEU A 108 13.17 -5.46 -0.47
C LEU A 108 13.90 -6.80 -0.68
N PRO A 109 15.10 -6.81 -1.28
CA PRO A 109 15.80 -8.04 -1.66
C PRO A 109 16.18 -8.90 -0.46
N GLU A 110 16.53 -8.29 0.67
CA GLU A 110 16.92 -9.01 1.90
C GLU A 110 15.77 -9.83 2.48
N ASP A 111 14.54 -9.31 2.36
CA ASP A 111 13.33 -9.95 2.83
C ASP A 111 12.66 -10.84 1.75
N ARG A 112 13.17 -10.79 0.51
CA ARG A 112 12.52 -11.38 -0.67
C ARG A 112 11.07 -10.95 -0.79
N TYR A 113 10.84 -9.65 -0.74
CA TYR A 113 9.52 -9.04 -0.68
C TYR A 113 9.35 -7.96 -1.74
N LEU A 114 8.20 -7.96 -2.38
CA LEU A 114 7.72 -6.94 -3.31
C LEU A 114 6.35 -6.45 -2.85
N GLU A 115 6.11 -5.15 -3.01
CA GLU A 115 4.79 -4.58 -2.80
C GLU A 115 4.46 -3.59 -3.91
N MET A 116 3.27 -3.72 -4.49
CA MET A 116 2.74 -2.72 -5.41
C MET A 116 2.22 -1.53 -4.60
N ILE A 117 3.00 -0.45 -4.61
CA ILE A 117 2.62 0.79 -3.90
C ILE A 117 1.56 1.57 -4.70
N ILE A 118 1.72 1.67 -6.04
CA ILE A 118 0.76 2.36 -6.92
C ILE A 118 0.64 1.56 -8.21
N GLY A 119 -0.60 1.41 -8.70
CA GLY A 119 -0.89 0.74 -9.97
C GLY A 119 -1.92 1.49 -10.81
N PHE A 120 -1.47 2.07 -11.93
CA PHE A 120 -2.33 2.71 -12.91
C PHE A 120 -2.40 1.90 -14.20
N THR A 121 -3.50 1.23 -14.44
CA THR A 121 -3.82 0.59 -15.71
C THR A 121 -5.32 0.34 -15.85
N LYS A 122 -5.80 0.37 -17.08
CA LYS A 122 -7.14 -0.11 -17.51
C LYS A 122 -7.06 -1.34 -18.40
N ASN A 123 -5.83 -1.85 -18.63
CA ASN A 123 -5.53 -2.97 -19.51
C ASN A 123 -5.08 -4.19 -18.70
N GLU A 124 -5.86 -5.28 -18.78
CA GLU A 124 -5.59 -6.55 -18.07
C GLU A 124 -4.30 -7.22 -18.58
N GLU A 125 -4.00 -7.09 -19.87
CA GLU A 125 -2.80 -7.68 -20.47
C GLU A 125 -1.54 -6.96 -19.97
N ALA A 126 -1.58 -5.63 -19.90
CA ALA A 126 -0.45 -4.85 -19.38
C ALA A 126 -0.12 -5.22 -17.91
N PHE A 127 -1.13 -5.45 -17.08
CA PHE A 127 -0.89 -5.90 -15.72
C PHE A 127 -0.39 -7.35 -15.66
N SER A 128 -0.91 -8.23 -16.53
CA SER A 128 -0.46 -9.62 -16.60
C SER A 128 1.00 -9.74 -17.04
N GLU A 129 1.42 -8.91 -17.99
CA GLU A 129 2.83 -8.83 -18.42
C GLU A 129 3.73 -8.29 -17.30
N MET A 130 3.28 -7.27 -16.54
CA MET A 130 3.99 -6.78 -15.37
C MET A 130 4.18 -7.90 -14.33
N LEU A 131 3.14 -8.69 -14.04
CA LEU A 131 3.26 -9.83 -13.12
C LEU A 131 4.27 -10.87 -13.64
N THR A 132 4.22 -11.21 -14.93
CA THR A 132 5.16 -12.15 -15.57
C THR A 132 6.60 -11.64 -15.48
N PHE A 133 6.81 -10.35 -15.70
CA PHE A 133 8.11 -9.70 -15.53
C PHE A 133 8.63 -9.84 -14.10
N LEU A 134 7.79 -9.57 -13.11
CA LEU A 134 8.18 -9.67 -11.70
C LEU A 134 8.51 -11.11 -11.31
N GLU A 135 7.69 -12.08 -11.68
CA GLU A 135 7.93 -13.49 -11.40
C GLU A 135 9.23 -13.99 -12.02
N THR A 136 9.57 -13.48 -13.22
CA THR A 136 10.80 -13.84 -13.93
C THR A 136 12.04 -13.22 -13.27
N ASN A 137 11.97 -11.96 -12.88
CA ASN A 137 13.13 -11.22 -12.36
C ASN A 137 13.31 -11.37 -10.84
N TYR A 138 12.24 -11.72 -10.10
CA TYR A 138 12.23 -11.87 -8.65
C TYR A 138 11.65 -13.22 -8.22
N PRO A 139 12.24 -14.35 -8.65
CA PRO A 139 11.69 -15.67 -8.36
C PRO A 139 11.69 -15.97 -6.85
N GLY A 140 10.55 -16.45 -6.35
CA GLY A 140 10.37 -16.82 -4.94
C GLY A 140 10.25 -15.63 -3.97
N TYR A 141 9.96 -14.43 -4.48
CA TYR A 141 9.58 -13.30 -3.63
C TYR A 141 8.10 -13.41 -3.23
N GLN A 142 7.79 -12.94 -2.03
CA GLN A 142 6.42 -12.62 -1.65
C GLN A 142 6.01 -11.36 -2.40
N ILE A 143 4.80 -11.34 -2.98
CA ILE A 143 4.29 -10.17 -3.70
C ILE A 143 2.95 -9.77 -3.10
N ASP A 144 2.89 -8.57 -2.56
CA ASP A 144 1.69 -7.99 -2.00
C ASP A 144 1.21 -6.80 -2.85
N PHE A 145 -0.09 -6.55 -2.80
CA PHE A 145 -0.76 -5.53 -3.59
C PHE A 145 -1.75 -4.79 -2.70
N VAL A 146 -1.68 -3.47 -2.67
CA VAL A 146 -2.76 -2.63 -2.17
C VAL A 146 -3.41 -1.98 -3.37
N LEU A 147 -4.69 -2.23 -3.59
CA LEU A 147 -5.35 -1.85 -4.83
C LEU A 147 -6.81 -1.45 -4.64
N ASN A 148 -7.36 -0.73 -5.62
CA ASN A 148 -8.79 -0.47 -5.70
C ASN A 148 -9.52 -1.78 -6.04
N PRO A 149 -10.41 -2.29 -5.18
CA PRO A 149 -11.13 -3.55 -5.40
C PRO A 149 -12.04 -3.53 -6.63
N ARG A 150 -12.34 -2.34 -7.15
CA ARG A 150 -13.16 -2.15 -8.35
C ARG A 150 -12.35 -2.16 -9.64
N ASN A 151 -11.01 -2.16 -9.61
CA ASN A 151 -10.19 -2.16 -10.82
C ASN A 151 -10.15 -3.57 -11.45
N PRO A 152 -10.95 -3.84 -12.52
CA PRO A 152 -11.00 -5.16 -13.11
C PRO A 152 -9.69 -5.54 -13.81
N ALA A 153 -8.92 -4.55 -14.29
CA ALA A 153 -7.67 -4.79 -14.98
C ALA A 153 -6.56 -5.35 -14.06
N ILE A 154 -6.69 -5.13 -12.75
CA ILE A 154 -5.76 -5.69 -11.74
C ILE A 154 -6.40 -6.90 -11.04
N VAL A 155 -7.66 -6.77 -10.63
CA VAL A 155 -8.34 -7.81 -9.81
C VAL A 155 -8.49 -9.13 -10.56
N ARG A 156 -8.85 -9.10 -11.86
CA ARG A 156 -9.08 -10.35 -12.62
C ARG A 156 -7.81 -11.18 -12.82
N PRO A 157 -6.67 -10.60 -13.27
CA PRO A 157 -5.43 -11.34 -13.36
C PRO A 157 -4.96 -11.92 -12.02
N LEU A 158 -5.08 -11.15 -10.93
CA LEU A 158 -4.71 -11.64 -9.59
C LEU A 158 -5.59 -12.83 -9.18
N LYS A 159 -6.91 -12.74 -9.37
CA LYS A 159 -7.82 -13.87 -9.08
C LYS A 159 -7.52 -15.09 -9.95
N ALA A 160 -7.20 -14.90 -11.22
CA ALA A 160 -6.81 -15.99 -12.13
C ALA A 160 -5.53 -16.71 -11.68
N LYS A 161 -4.62 -16.00 -11.00
CA LYS A 161 -3.40 -16.57 -10.39
C LYS A 161 -3.65 -17.21 -9.01
N GLY A 162 -4.86 -17.17 -8.49
CA GLY A 162 -5.18 -17.71 -7.16
C GLY A 162 -4.64 -16.88 -5.99
N THR A 163 -4.45 -15.59 -6.21
CA THR A 163 -4.04 -14.63 -5.17
C THR A 163 -5.08 -14.61 -4.04
N VAL A 164 -4.62 -14.54 -2.81
CA VAL A 164 -5.47 -14.40 -1.61
C VAL A 164 -5.79 -12.93 -1.42
N PHE A 165 -7.08 -12.61 -1.26
CA PHE A 165 -7.56 -11.26 -0.98
C PHE A 165 -8.03 -11.18 0.47
N GLU A 166 -7.59 -10.15 1.17
CA GLU A 166 -8.11 -9.77 2.48
C GLU A 166 -9.50 -9.12 2.35
N PRO A 167 -10.22 -8.88 3.43
CA PRO A 167 -11.46 -8.10 3.41
C PRO A 167 -11.25 -6.71 2.79
N GLU A 168 -12.27 -6.23 2.05
CA GLU A 168 -12.27 -4.87 1.52
C GLU A 168 -12.39 -3.86 2.65
N GLN A 169 -11.52 -2.85 2.66
CA GLN A 169 -11.52 -1.77 3.62
C GLN A 169 -12.02 -0.47 2.98
N GLN A 170 -12.73 0.32 3.78
CA GLN A 170 -13.12 1.68 3.44
C GLN A 170 -12.42 2.67 4.35
N LYS A 171 -12.05 3.81 3.78
CA LYS A 171 -11.52 4.94 4.54
C LYS A 171 -12.64 5.70 5.21
N MET A 172 -12.53 5.94 6.51
CA MET A 172 -13.36 6.91 7.20
C MET A 172 -12.50 8.09 7.65
N LEU A 173 -13.07 9.29 7.60
CA LEU A 173 -12.36 10.55 7.86
C LEU A 173 -13.12 11.42 8.85
N GLN A 174 -12.42 11.93 9.84
CA GLN A 174 -12.89 12.92 10.79
C GLN A 174 -12.20 14.28 10.55
N LYS A 175 -12.98 15.34 10.33
CA LYS A 175 -12.51 16.69 9.95
C LYS A 175 -12.96 17.76 10.92
N GLY A 176 -13.13 17.46 12.14
CA GLY A 176 -13.70 18.47 13.00
C GLY A 176 -13.31 18.34 14.46
N THR A 177 -14.13 18.94 15.30
CA THR A 177 -13.98 18.89 16.73
C THR A 177 -14.50 17.56 17.24
N ALA A 178 -13.81 16.98 18.20
CA ALA A 178 -14.29 15.78 18.90
C ALA A 178 -15.70 16.02 19.48
N PRO A 179 -16.61 15.04 19.38
CA PRO A 179 -17.91 15.13 20.03
C PRO A 179 -17.74 15.28 21.56
N ASN A 180 -18.74 15.89 22.18
CA ASN A 180 -18.75 16.04 23.65
C ASN A 180 -19.09 14.69 24.29
N HIS A 181 -18.06 13.94 24.65
CA HIS A 181 -18.16 12.64 25.30
C HIS A 181 -17.15 12.56 26.47
N SER A 182 -17.49 11.84 27.55
CA SER A 182 -16.53 11.59 28.62
C SER A 182 -15.35 10.79 28.12
N THR A 183 -14.16 11.11 28.61
CA THR A 183 -12.92 10.37 28.39
C THR A 183 -12.16 10.15 29.67
N GLU A 184 -12.90 10.03 30.79
CA GLU A 184 -12.32 9.98 32.13
C GLU A 184 -11.50 8.71 32.40
N HIS A 185 -11.76 7.63 31.66
CA HIS A 185 -11.01 6.39 31.78
C HIS A 185 -9.76 6.36 30.87
N ILE A 186 -9.53 7.40 30.05
CA ILE A 186 -8.46 7.38 29.06
C ILE A 186 -7.25 8.17 29.54
N GLU A 187 -6.12 7.49 29.66
CA GLU A 187 -4.81 8.06 29.94
C GLU A 187 -3.90 7.98 28.71
N LEU A 188 -3.00 8.96 28.56
CA LEU A 188 -1.84 8.79 27.68
C LEU A 188 -0.91 7.75 28.29
N TYR A 189 -0.26 6.96 27.42
CA TYR A 189 0.74 5.99 27.83
C TYR A 189 1.79 6.60 28.78
N SER A 190 2.19 5.81 29.74
CA SER A 190 3.36 6.07 30.60
C SER A 190 4.03 4.74 30.96
N GLU A 191 5.32 4.77 31.32
CA GLU A 191 6.12 3.57 31.60
C GLU A 191 5.50 2.62 32.64
N LYS A 192 4.68 3.13 33.58
CA LYS A 192 3.96 2.30 34.56
C LYS A 192 3.05 1.26 33.90
N TRP A 193 2.57 1.54 32.66
CA TRP A 193 1.63 0.69 31.93
C TRP A 193 2.28 -0.21 30.87
N LYS A 194 3.60 -0.07 30.64
CA LYS A 194 4.32 -0.75 29.58
C LYS A 194 4.04 -2.25 29.52
N ALA A 195 4.18 -2.95 30.65
CA ALA A 195 4.00 -4.39 30.69
C ALA A 195 2.57 -4.83 30.29
N GLN A 196 1.55 -4.05 30.72
CA GLN A 196 0.17 -4.37 30.40
C GLN A 196 -0.16 -4.03 28.93
N TYR A 197 0.33 -2.91 28.41
CA TYR A 197 0.15 -2.51 27.02
C TYR A 197 0.80 -3.54 26.07
N CYS A 198 2.10 -3.85 26.26
CA CYS A 198 2.80 -4.83 25.42
C CYS A 198 2.16 -6.23 25.47
N ALA A 199 1.61 -6.63 26.63
CA ALA A 199 0.92 -7.93 26.75
C ALA A 199 -0.45 -7.96 26.06
N LEU A 200 -1.04 -6.80 25.78
CA LEU A 200 -2.36 -6.65 25.19
C LEU A 200 -2.30 -6.43 23.68
N HIS A 201 -1.22 -5.81 23.22
CA HIS A 201 -1.04 -5.40 21.83
C HIS A 201 -0.92 -6.59 20.87
N HIS A 202 -1.46 -6.44 19.67
CA HIS A 202 -1.32 -7.42 18.59
C HIS A 202 0.15 -7.63 18.20
N THR A 203 0.53 -8.86 17.91
CA THR A 203 1.92 -9.23 17.57
C THR A 203 2.13 -9.57 16.09
N ASP A 204 1.05 -9.75 15.35
CA ASP A 204 1.01 -10.10 13.92
C ASP A 204 0.87 -8.87 13.02
N THR A 205 1.31 -7.72 13.50
CA THR A 205 1.28 -6.43 12.81
C THR A 205 2.70 -5.87 12.61
N TYR A 206 2.88 -5.02 11.60
CA TYR A 206 4.17 -4.34 11.36
C TYR A 206 4.56 -3.44 12.55
N TRP A 207 3.64 -2.64 13.06
CA TRP A 207 3.84 -1.78 14.21
C TRP A 207 3.46 -2.50 15.50
N THR A 208 4.38 -3.31 16.02
CA THR A 208 4.22 -3.91 17.35
C THR A 208 4.37 -2.87 18.46
N ALA A 209 3.90 -3.18 19.66
CA ALA A 209 4.04 -2.28 20.83
C ALA A 209 5.48 -1.78 21.01
N GLU A 210 6.48 -2.67 20.89
CA GLU A 210 7.89 -2.31 21.04
C GLU A 210 8.35 -1.33 19.96
N ARG A 211 7.94 -1.54 18.70
CA ARG A 211 8.26 -0.63 17.61
C ARG A 211 7.64 0.74 17.82
N ILE A 212 6.35 0.79 18.18
CA ILE A 212 5.63 2.03 18.48
C ILE A 212 6.35 2.79 19.59
N LEU A 213 6.62 2.13 20.72
CA LEU A 213 7.29 2.74 21.87
C LEU A 213 8.75 3.14 21.59
N SER A 214 9.41 2.53 20.61
CA SER A 214 10.78 2.89 20.21
C SER A 214 10.86 4.07 19.25
N THR A 215 9.73 4.49 18.65
CA THR A 215 9.69 5.62 17.73
C THR A 215 9.29 6.90 18.45
N GLU A 216 10.25 7.81 18.62
CA GLU A 216 9.96 9.11 19.23
C GLU A 216 9.03 9.94 18.33
N ASN A 217 7.98 10.52 18.91
CA ASN A 217 7.09 11.49 18.28
C ASN A 217 6.36 11.05 16.99
N LYS A 218 6.16 9.75 16.81
CA LYS A 218 5.37 9.24 15.68
C LYS A 218 3.97 8.80 16.06
N PHE A 219 3.79 8.34 17.30
CA PHE A 219 2.52 7.83 17.81
C PHE A 219 2.13 8.48 19.12
N HIS A 220 0.83 8.70 19.30
CA HIS A 220 0.20 8.77 20.60
C HIS A 220 -0.38 7.40 20.91
N VAL A 221 -0.07 6.87 22.09
CA VAL A 221 -0.66 5.66 22.65
C VAL A 221 -1.63 6.06 23.75
N LEU A 222 -2.88 5.71 23.57
CA LEU A 222 -3.97 5.94 24.52
C LEU A 222 -4.37 4.63 25.19
N LEU A 223 -4.64 4.68 26.47
CA LEU A 223 -4.99 3.50 27.27
C LEU A 223 -6.30 3.74 28.02
N ALA A 224 -7.22 2.82 27.90
CA ALA A 224 -8.42 2.77 28.74
C ALA A 224 -8.05 2.06 30.05
N ILE A 225 -8.19 2.77 31.16
CA ILE A 225 -7.77 2.29 32.47
C ILE A 225 -8.98 2.18 33.40
N GLU A 226 -9.15 1.01 34.03
CA GLU A 226 -10.13 0.82 35.09
C GLU A 226 -9.56 -0.08 36.19
N ASN A 227 -9.74 0.31 37.47
CA ASN A 227 -9.29 -0.43 38.66
C ASN A 227 -7.78 -0.83 38.58
N GLY A 228 -6.92 0.02 38.01
CA GLY A 228 -5.50 -0.22 37.89
C GLY A 228 -5.12 -1.24 36.82
N GLN A 229 -6.03 -1.53 35.91
CA GLN A 229 -5.80 -2.44 34.75
C GLN A 229 -6.07 -1.75 33.43
N VAL A 230 -5.24 -2.05 32.40
CA VAL A 230 -5.46 -1.65 31.04
C VAL A 230 -6.56 -2.52 30.44
N GLN A 231 -7.68 -1.89 30.07
CA GLN A 231 -8.85 -2.53 29.47
C GLN A 231 -8.79 -2.51 27.94
N GLY A 232 -8.05 -1.56 27.36
CA GLY A 232 -7.89 -1.41 25.91
C GLY A 232 -6.85 -0.35 25.59
N TYR A 233 -6.51 -0.24 24.32
CA TYR A 233 -5.58 0.77 23.81
C TYR A 233 -6.04 1.29 22.44
N LEU A 234 -5.49 2.44 22.07
CA LEU A 234 -5.56 3.01 20.73
C LEU A 234 -4.21 3.62 20.39
N ASP A 235 -3.66 3.21 19.23
CA ASP A 235 -2.44 3.76 18.67
C ASP A 235 -2.78 4.65 17.48
N VAL A 236 -2.37 5.90 17.53
CA VAL A 236 -2.63 6.87 16.48
C VAL A 236 -1.35 7.59 16.09
N THR A 237 -1.11 7.76 14.80
CA THR A 237 0.01 8.57 14.31
C THR A 237 -0.19 10.04 14.69
N CYS A 238 0.91 10.78 14.91
CA CYS A 238 0.87 12.20 15.31
C CYS A 238 1.88 13.07 14.54
N CYS A 239 2.40 12.57 13.44
CA CYS A 239 3.47 13.21 12.68
C CYS A 239 3.06 13.59 11.24
N HIS A 240 1.80 13.45 10.89
CA HIS A 240 1.26 13.71 9.55
C HIS A 240 0.24 14.86 9.55
N GLU A 241 -0.03 15.41 8.38
CA GLU A 241 -1.13 16.39 8.22
C GLU A 241 -2.50 15.73 8.38
N GLU A 242 -2.63 14.46 7.96
CA GLU A 242 -3.75 13.57 8.23
C GLU A 242 -3.22 12.37 9.02
N ASN A 243 -3.61 12.23 10.28
CA ASN A 243 -3.14 11.15 11.15
C ASN A 243 -4.09 9.96 11.11
N GLU A 244 -3.54 8.78 11.34
CA GLU A 244 -4.24 7.51 11.22
C GLU A 244 -4.40 6.83 12.58
N ILE A 245 -5.62 6.36 12.88
CA ILE A 245 -5.82 5.36 13.91
C ILE A 245 -5.32 4.03 13.35
N TYR A 246 -4.17 3.59 13.86
CA TYR A 246 -3.48 2.42 13.34
C TYR A 246 -4.00 1.13 13.95
N ASP A 247 -4.23 1.12 15.27
CA ASP A 247 -4.76 -0.04 15.97
C ASP A 247 -5.63 0.40 17.17
N LEU A 248 -6.72 -0.31 17.36
CA LEU A 248 -7.66 -0.13 18.46
C LEU A 248 -8.08 -1.50 18.96
N PHE A 249 -7.85 -1.74 20.25
CA PHE A 249 -8.27 -2.98 20.89
C PHE A 249 -8.87 -2.71 22.27
N VAL A 250 -9.97 -3.38 22.58
CA VAL A 250 -10.58 -3.44 23.91
C VAL A 250 -10.79 -4.89 24.31
N ARG A 251 -10.43 -5.24 25.54
CA ARG A 251 -10.60 -6.60 26.07
C ARG A 251 -12.03 -7.07 25.88
N PRO A 252 -12.26 -8.34 25.51
CA PRO A 252 -13.62 -8.89 25.34
C PRO A 252 -14.48 -8.73 26.59
N GLU A 253 -13.88 -8.83 27.78
CA GLU A 253 -14.56 -8.67 29.07
C GLU A 253 -15.01 -7.23 29.34
N ALA A 254 -14.37 -6.27 28.67
CA ALA A 254 -14.67 -4.84 28.76
C ALA A 254 -15.47 -4.33 27.55
N ALA A 255 -15.76 -5.19 26.57
CA ALA A 255 -16.56 -4.83 25.41
C ALA A 255 -17.95 -4.30 25.82
N ASN A 256 -18.47 -3.38 25.01
CA ASN A 256 -19.75 -2.67 25.25
C ASN A 256 -19.80 -1.79 26.53
N ARG A 257 -18.63 -1.43 27.08
CA ARG A 257 -18.53 -0.47 28.20
C ARG A 257 -18.22 0.95 27.73
N GLY A 258 -18.12 1.14 26.40
CA GLY A 258 -17.92 2.45 25.78
C GLY A 258 -16.45 2.87 25.64
N TYR A 259 -15.48 2.02 26.03
CA TYR A 259 -14.06 2.36 25.96
C TYR A 259 -13.57 2.62 24.54
N GLU A 260 -14.09 1.90 23.53
CA GLU A 260 -13.76 2.13 22.12
C GLU A 260 -14.07 3.60 21.76
N LEU A 261 -15.27 4.07 22.06
CA LEU A 261 -15.68 5.45 21.77
C LEU A 261 -14.87 6.46 22.57
N GLU A 262 -14.63 6.21 23.88
CA GLU A 262 -13.82 7.11 24.72
C GLU A 262 -12.39 7.25 24.17
N LEU A 263 -11.77 6.15 23.75
CA LEU A 263 -10.43 6.12 23.15
C LEU A 263 -10.40 6.95 21.86
N ILE A 264 -11.34 6.74 20.95
CA ILE A 264 -11.43 7.46 19.66
C ILE A 264 -11.66 8.96 19.90
N VAL A 265 -12.62 9.33 20.76
CA VAL A 265 -12.91 10.74 21.07
C VAL A 265 -11.69 11.43 21.68
N LYS A 266 -10.97 10.74 22.57
CA LYS A 266 -9.72 11.28 23.14
C LYS A 266 -8.64 11.46 22.09
N ALA A 267 -8.49 10.51 21.17
CA ALA A 267 -7.54 10.60 20.06
C ALA A 267 -7.87 11.82 19.17
N VAL A 268 -9.13 11.98 18.76
CA VAL A 268 -9.58 13.14 17.97
C VAL A 268 -9.28 14.46 18.69
N ALA A 269 -9.56 14.53 19.99
CA ALA A 269 -9.30 15.75 20.78
C ALA A 269 -7.81 16.10 20.86
N LEU A 270 -6.94 15.10 20.94
CA LEU A 270 -5.47 15.30 20.96
C LEU A 270 -4.90 15.67 19.59
N ASN A 271 -5.50 15.14 18.54
CA ASN A 271 -5.02 15.33 17.16
C ASN A 271 -5.36 16.72 16.58
N GLY A 272 -6.35 17.39 17.12
CA GLY A 272 -6.80 18.69 16.57
C GLY A 272 -5.70 19.74 16.46
N PRO A 273 -5.66 20.52 15.36
CA PRO A 273 -6.74 20.67 14.36
C PRO A 273 -6.62 19.74 13.13
N HIS A 274 -5.74 18.77 13.15
CA HIS A 274 -5.49 17.90 11.99
C HIS A 274 -6.65 16.93 11.76
N PRO A 275 -6.96 16.59 10.48
CA PRO A 275 -7.85 15.50 10.16
C PRO A 275 -7.31 14.16 10.70
N MET A 276 -8.22 13.23 10.95
CA MET A 276 -7.88 11.89 11.38
C MET A 276 -8.61 10.87 10.54
N MET A 277 -7.89 9.85 10.07
CA MET A 277 -8.47 8.76 9.29
C MET A 277 -8.39 7.42 10.02
N VAL A 278 -9.20 6.50 9.54
CA VAL A 278 -9.12 5.07 9.87
C VAL A 278 -9.52 4.25 8.64
N LEU A 279 -8.91 3.07 8.49
CA LEU A 279 -9.34 2.03 7.56
C LEU A 279 -10.18 1.01 8.33
N VAL A 280 -11.38 0.72 7.84
CA VAL A 280 -12.33 -0.20 8.48
C VAL A 280 -12.88 -1.17 7.43
N ASP A 281 -13.00 -2.44 7.77
CA ASP A 281 -13.62 -3.42 6.89
C ASP A 281 -15.05 -3.01 6.55
N VAL A 282 -15.42 -3.08 5.28
CA VAL A 282 -16.76 -2.64 4.81
C VAL A 282 -17.91 -3.40 5.49
N ASP A 283 -17.64 -4.59 6.01
CA ASP A 283 -18.61 -5.45 6.68
C ASP A 283 -18.58 -5.29 8.21
N ALA A 284 -17.64 -4.53 8.79
CA ALA A 284 -17.47 -4.31 10.23
C ALA A 284 -18.48 -3.27 10.78
N LYS A 285 -19.77 -3.57 10.73
CA LYS A 285 -20.85 -2.64 11.05
C LYS A 285 -20.72 -1.96 12.43
N LYS A 286 -20.35 -2.74 13.45
CA LYS A 286 -20.20 -2.20 14.82
C LYS A 286 -19.07 -1.17 14.89
N GLU A 287 -17.94 -1.43 14.24
CA GLU A 287 -16.82 -0.52 14.19
C GLU A 287 -17.18 0.75 13.43
N ILE A 288 -17.83 0.61 12.26
CA ILE A 288 -18.33 1.74 11.46
C ILE A 288 -19.28 2.61 12.29
N GLU A 289 -20.21 2.01 13.05
CA GLU A 289 -21.12 2.72 13.95
C GLU A 289 -20.33 3.48 15.04
N THR A 290 -19.35 2.85 15.69
CA THR A 290 -18.53 3.46 16.73
C THR A 290 -17.71 4.65 16.20
N TYR A 291 -17.09 4.50 15.04
CA TYR A 291 -16.38 5.62 14.38
C TYR A 291 -17.33 6.73 13.96
N SER A 292 -18.53 6.38 13.46
CA SER A 292 -19.53 7.37 13.08
C SER A 292 -20.03 8.18 14.29
N GLU A 293 -20.21 7.55 15.45
CA GLU A 293 -20.52 8.22 16.72
C GLU A 293 -19.40 9.19 17.16
N ALA A 294 -18.15 8.86 16.84
CA ALA A 294 -17.00 9.74 17.07
C ALA A 294 -16.84 10.84 16.01
N GLY A 295 -17.75 10.93 15.03
CA GLY A 295 -17.77 11.96 14.01
C GLY A 295 -16.97 11.63 12.76
N PHE A 296 -16.61 10.37 12.53
CA PHE A 296 -16.02 9.93 11.26
C PHE A 296 -17.10 9.71 10.22
N GLU A 297 -16.79 10.06 8.98
CA GLU A 297 -17.65 9.84 7.82
C GLU A 297 -16.91 8.98 6.79
N VAL A 298 -17.64 8.07 6.14
CA VAL A 298 -17.09 7.26 5.04
C VAL A 298 -16.68 8.15 3.89
N LEU A 299 -15.46 8.00 3.42
CA LEU A 299 -14.95 8.72 2.27
C LEU A 299 -15.10 7.87 1.01
N GLU A 300 -16.12 8.17 0.20
CA GLU A 300 -16.43 7.40 -1.00
C GLU A 300 -15.28 7.38 -2.03
N GLY A 301 -15.04 6.20 -2.61
CA GLY A 301 -14.05 6.01 -3.67
C GLY A 301 -12.60 5.87 -3.16
N TYR A 302 -12.41 5.66 -1.86
CA TYR A 302 -11.10 5.38 -1.23
C TYR A 302 -11.01 3.95 -0.68
N ASN A 303 -11.89 3.06 -1.13
CA ASN A 303 -11.81 1.65 -0.73
C ASN A 303 -10.53 1.01 -1.27
N SER A 304 -9.95 0.16 -0.46
CA SER A 304 -8.77 -0.61 -0.80
C SER A 304 -8.94 -2.08 -0.40
N VAL A 305 -8.15 -2.93 -1.03
CA VAL A 305 -8.01 -4.33 -0.64
C VAL A 305 -6.54 -4.72 -0.71
N LEU A 306 -6.10 -5.44 0.31
CA LEU A 306 -4.81 -6.11 0.31
C LEU A 306 -4.96 -7.46 -0.39
N ALA A 307 -4.04 -7.77 -1.27
CA ALA A 307 -3.97 -9.07 -1.93
C ALA A 307 -2.54 -9.60 -1.88
N SER A 308 -2.37 -10.92 -1.70
CA SER A 308 -1.07 -11.55 -1.52
C SER A 308 -0.91 -12.76 -2.42
N CYS A 309 0.17 -12.78 -3.21
CA CYS A 309 0.63 -13.99 -3.88
C CYS A 309 1.54 -14.78 -2.95
N LYS A 310 1.12 -16.00 -2.58
CA LYS A 310 1.97 -16.90 -1.79
C LYS A 310 3.21 -17.29 -2.58
N LYS A 311 4.35 -17.37 -1.86
CA LYS A 311 5.59 -17.94 -2.39
C LYS A 311 5.29 -19.33 -2.98
N SER A 312 5.48 -19.51 -4.28
CA SER A 312 5.48 -20.82 -4.94
C SER A 312 6.82 -21.51 -4.73
#